data_c2ccdf0e7148e188a7ce01ff3be19eb8
#
_entry.id   c2ccdf0e7148e188a7ce01ff3be19eb8
#
_cell.length_a   1.000
_cell.length_b   1.000
_cell.length_c   1.000
_cell.angle_alpha   90.00
_cell.angle_beta   90.00
_cell.angle_gamma   90.00
#
_symmetry.space_group_name_H-M   'P 1'
#
loop_
_entity.id
_entity.type
_entity.pdbx_description
1 polymer ?
#
loop_
_entity_poly.entity_id
_entity_poly.type
_entity_poly.pdbx_seq_one_letter_code
_entity_poly.pdbx_strand_id
1 'polypeptide(L)'
;MITGCNWEDCPEIYTNGNKALAFAKAIPEAVYPEKTNFHFCWRVPLEFGRKQVLALKSCVTTQNLENVNIIMWSNVDLSRNEFIQPIARHIELRIWDPVKEAEGTPLEGLRLLTKDDEHHWLGGDLFRLLVLYKYGGVYADQDVVFFRDFAPLLDQEFMYQWGTETVHSAQATKINGAVMRMFKGSKLATQLLYYLPSMPAGFDSTDWSATLYQHVRRYDKNWTIFPCAFFNTEWQLFINMGESAHPFRKGIESTLDFDGAFSWHWHNKWDSPIEEGSKFQRLEAKVNEKYGQEFNYIVDKDRRHLGGNYGG
;
A
#
# COMPACT_ATOMS: atom_id res chain seq x y z
N MET A 1 2.07 18.75 -10.63
CA MET A 1 1.43 18.80 -9.30
C MET A 1 -0.05 18.60 -9.47
N ILE A 2 -0.61 17.56 -8.93
CA ILE A 2 -2.08 17.35 -8.76
C ILE A 2 -2.65 18.41 -7.78
N THR A 3 -1.93 19.45 -7.55
CA THR A 3 -1.91 20.32 -6.42
C THR A 3 -2.58 21.64 -6.72
N GLY A 4 -3.84 21.63 -6.81
CA GLY A 4 -4.61 22.82 -6.50
C GLY A 4 -5.49 22.61 -5.28
N CYS A 5 -5.43 21.41 -4.66
CA CYS A 5 -6.42 21.00 -3.68
C CYS A 5 -5.73 20.34 -2.49
N ASN A 6 -5.40 21.11 -1.47
CA ASN A 6 -5.02 20.61 -0.17
C ASN A 6 -6.22 20.65 0.79
N TRP A 7 -6.06 20.15 1.99
CA TRP A 7 -7.12 20.13 3.02
C TRP A 7 -7.73 21.52 3.30
N GLU A 8 -6.91 22.55 3.26
CA GLU A 8 -7.33 23.92 3.57
C GLU A 8 -8.12 24.56 2.40
N ASP A 9 -7.74 24.24 1.15
CA ASP A 9 -8.28 24.85 -0.06
C ASP A 9 -9.52 24.12 -0.62
N CYS A 10 -9.63 22.81 -0.39
CA CYS A 10 -10.71 21.98 -0.94
C CYS A 10 -11.30 21.02 0.11
N PRO A 11 -11.84 21.52 1.21
CA PRO A 11 -12.30 20.66 2.31
C PRO A 11 -13.37 19.66 1.89
N GLU A 12 -14.13 19.92 0.83
CA GLU A 12 -15.20 19.05 0.36
C GLU A 12 -14.72 17.71 -0.19
N ILE A 13 -13.49 17.61 -0.73
CA ILE A 13 -12.96 16.30 -1.18
C ILE A 13 -12.45 15.47 0.00
N TYR A 14 -12.16 16.10 1.13
CA TYR A 14 -11.73 15.41 2.34
C TYR A 14 -12.89 14.97 3.24
N THR A 15 -14.06 15.55 3.05
CA THR A 15 -15.28 15.26 3.83
C THR A 15 -16.32 14.48 3.04
N ASN A 16 -16.23 14.45 1.70
CA ASN A 16 -17.20 13.77 0.82
C ASN A 16 -16.49 12.80 -0.14
N GLY A 17 -16.66 11.51 0.10
CA GLY A 17 -16.01 10.45 -0.68
C GLY A 17 -16.37 10.46 -2.18
N ASN A 18 -17.61 10.80 -2.54
CA ASN A 18 -18.01 10.87 -3.95
C ASN A 18 -17.33 12.04 -4.67
N LYS A 19 -17.18 13.19 -4.02
CA LYS A 19 -16.41 14.30 -4.58
C LYS A 19 -14.93 13.96 -4.69
N ALA A 20 -14.36 13.27 -3.69
CA ALA A 20 -12.99 12.79 -3.72
C ALA A 20 -12.75 11.83 -4.89
N LEU A 21 -13.64 10.87 -5.10
CA LEU A 21 -13.54 9.92 -6.22
C LEU A 21 -13.69 10.60 -7.57
N ALA A 22 -14.64 11.53 -7.71
CA ALA A 22 -14.81 12.30 -8.94
C ALA A 22 -13.54 13.13 -9.24
N PHE A 23 -12.96 13.75 -8.23
CA PHE A 23 -11.69 14.46 -8.35
C PHE A 23 -10.54 13.51 -8.74
N ALA A 24 -10.40 12.37 -8.05
CA ALA A 24 -9.39 11.37 -8.36
C ALA A 24 -9.52 10.83 -9.80
N LYS A 25 -10.74 10.59 -10.27
CA LYS A 25 -11.03 10.16 -11.63
C LYS A 25 -10.59 11.19 -12.69
N ALA A 26 -10.72 12.47 -12.38
CA ALA A 26 -10.31 13.56 -13.26
C ALA A 26 -8.79 13.78 -13.32
N ILE A 27 -8.00 13.14 -12.45
CA ILE A 27 -6.55 13.20 -12.47
C ILE A 27 -6.06 12.52 -13.75
N PRO A 28 -5.35 13.23 -14.66
CA PRO A 28 -4.86 12.66 -15.90
C PRO A 28 -3.78 11.60 -15.64
N GLU A 29 -3.60 10.71 -16.60
CA GLU A 29 -2.42 9.86 -16.64
C GLU A 29 -1.15 10.72 -16.70
N ALA A 30 -0.08 10.19 -16.11
CA ALA A 30 1.21 10.88 -16.08
C ALA A 30 2.35 9.93 -16.43
N VAL A 31 3.48 10.51 -16.78
CA VAL A 31 4.73 9.79 -16.97
C VAL A 31 5.43 9.65 -15.62
N TYR A 32 6.05 8.53 -15.37
CA TYR A 32 6.85 8.31 -14.17
C TYR A 32 8.01 9.32 -14.13
N PRO A 33 8.18 10.08 -13.03
CA PRO A 33 9.27 11.04 -12.90
C PRO A 33 10.63 10.36 -12.82
N GLU A 34 10.66 9.13 -12.29
CA GLU A 34 11.84 8.28 -12.12
C GLU A 34 11.42 6.82 -11.98
N LYS A 35 12.39 5.90 -12.10
CA LYS A 35 12.13 4.49 -11.77
C LYS A 35 11.85 4.35 -10.28
N THR A 36 10.64 3.90 -9.93
CA THR A 36 10.11 3.94 -8.57
C THR A 36 10.05 2.55 -7.95
N ASN A 37 10.51 2.40 -6.72
CA ASN A 37 10.36 1.18 -5.95
C ASN A 37 8.99 1.13 -5.28
N PHE A 38 8.33 -0.03 -5.33
CA PHE A 38 7.14 -0.35 -4.55
C PHE A 38 7.50 -1.42 -3.54
N HIS A 39 7.40 -1.12 -2.26
CA HIS A 39 7.82 -1.97 -1.16
C HIS A 39 6.61 -2.59 -0.47
N PHE A 40 6.67 -3.91 -0.31
CA PHE A 40 5.72 -4.73 0.45
C PHE A 40 6.48 -5.52 1.49
N CYS A 41 5.83 -5.84 2.63
CA CYS A 41 6.44 -6.64 3.68
C CYS A 41 5.48 -7.68 4.23
N TRP A 42 5.97 -8.89 4.43
CA TRP A 42 5.26 -9.93 5.16
C TRP A 42 6.21 -10.73 6.03
N ARG A 43 5.85 -10.97 7.28
CA ARG A 43 6.71 -11.66 8.24
C ARG A 43 6.05 -12.94 8.76
N VAL A 44 6.81 -14.03 8.76
CA VAL A 44 6.41 -15.25 9.46
C VAL A 44 6.51 -15.03 10.98
N PRO A 45 5.70 -15.76 11.82
CA PRO A 45 5.05 -17.03 11.48
C PRO A 45 3.72 -16.92 10.71
N LEU A 46 3.24 -15.72 10.37
CA LEU A 46 2.01 -15.59 9.59
C LEU A 46 2.19 -16.18 8.18
N GLU A 47 1.26 -17.01 7.75
CA GLU A 47 1.30 -17.65 6.45
C GLU A 47 1.14 -16.62 5.32
N PHE A 48 2.00 -16.73 4.29
CA PHE A 48 1.84 -15.96 3.05
C PHE A 48 0.98 -16.76 2.08
N GLY A 49 -0.19 -16.25 1.77
CA GLY A 49 -1.18 -16.96 0.99
C GLY A 49 -1.98 -16.11 0.00
N ARG A 50 -3.18 -16.57 -0.29
CA ARG A 50 -4.11 -16.00 -1.28
C ARG A 50 -4.43 -14.53 -1.05
N LYS A 51 -4.59 -14.10 0.20
CA LYS A 51 -4.91 -12.70 0.53
C LYS A 51 -3.72 -11.80 0.27
N GLN A 52 -2.54 -12.22 0.69
CA GLN A 52 -1.31 -11.45 0.58
C GLN A 52 -0.86 -11.29 -0.87
N VAL A 53 -0.94 -12.36 -1.66
CA VAL A 53 -0.50 -12.28 -3.06
C VAL A 53 -1.36 -11.35 -3.91
N LEU A 54 -2.61 -11.08 -3.51
CA LEU A 54 -3.50 -10.19 -4.26
C LEU A 54 -2.96 -8.75 -4.32
N ALA A 55 -2.36 -8.25 -3.23
CA ALA A 55 -1.71 -6.96 -3.21
C ALA A 55 -0.62 -6.86 -4.31
N LEU A 56 0.28 -7.85 -4.34
CA LEU A 56 1.36 -7.92 -5.33
C LEU A 56 0.83 -8.06 -6.76
N LYS A 57 -0.12 -8.98 -7.00
CA LYS A 57 -0.72 -9.17 -8.32
C LYS A 57 -1.43 -7.90 -8.82
N SER A 58 -2.17 -7.22 -7.96
CA SER A 58 -2.83 -5.98 -8.34
C SER A 58 -1.83 -4.87 -8.67
N CYS A 59 -0.72 -4.78 -7.95
CA CYS A 59 0.37 -3.87 -8.26
C CYS A 59 1.00 -4.21 -9.62
N VAL A 60 1.35 -5.48 -9.86
CA VAL A 60 1.91 -5.97 -11.13
C VAL A 60 1.01 -5.65 -12.33
N THR A 61 -0.32 -5.72 -12.18
CA THR A 61 -1.27 -5.51 -13.28
C THR A 61 -1.69 -4.06 -13.47
N THR A 62 -1.36 -3.17 -12.55
CA THR A 62 -1.79 -1.75 -12.63
C THR A 62 -0.65 -0.78 -12.82
N GLN A 63 0.57 -1.13 -12.40
CA GLN A 63 1.71 -0.25 -12.52
C GLN A 63 2.52 -0.56 -13.81
N ASN A 64 3.17 0.45 -14.37
CA ASN A 64 4.06 0.25 -15.53
C ASN A 64 5.38 -0.39 -15.08
N LEU A 65 5.55 -1.70 -15.35
CA LEU A 65 6.70 -2.48 -14.91
C LEU A 65 8.06 -2.05 -15.52
N GLU A 66 8.08 -1.26 -16.60
CA GLU A 66 9.32 -0.68 -17.12
C GLU A 66 9.86 0.40 -16.17
N ASN A 67 8.96 1.09 -15.46
CA ASN A 67 9.25 2.21 -14.58
C ASN A 67 9.12 1.88 -13.09
N VAL A 68 8.74 0.63 -12.75
CA VAL A 68 8.51 0.21 -11.36
C VAL A 68 9.33 -1.03 -11.03
N ASN A 69 9.95 -1.03 -9.84
CA ASN A 69 10.47 -2.23 -9.21
C ASN A 69 9.52 -2.62 -8.07
N ILE A 70 8.95 -3.80 -8.12
CA ILE A 70 8.11 -4.34 -7.06
C ILE A 70 8.98 -5.21 -6.15
N ILE A 71 9.12 -4.83 -4.89
CA ILE A 71 10.03 -5.46 -3.94
C ILE A 71 9.22 -6.05 -2.78
N MET A 72 9.29 -7.35 -2.64
CA MET A 72 8.67 -8.08 -1.54
C MET A 72 9.73 -8.44 -0.51
N TRP A 73 9.57 -7.91 0.69
CA TRP A 73 10.44 -8.17 1.83
C TRP A 73 9.83 -9.19 2.77
N SER A 74 10.65 -10.11 3.27
CA SER A 74 10.23 -11.07 4.30
C SER A 74 11.42 -11.46 5.17
N ASN A 75 11.17 -11.83 6.42
CA ASN A 75 12.20 -12.39 7.30
C ASN A 75 12.60 -13.84 6.94
N VAL A 76 11.98 -14.43 5.93
CA VAL A 76 12.33 -15.74 5.37
C VAL A 76 12.34 -15.69 3.84
N ASP A 77 12.99 -16.66 3.23
CA ASP A 77 12.97 -16.83 1.78
C ASP A 77 11.58 -17.32 1.30
N LEU A 78 10.88 -16.50 0.52
CA LEU A 78 9.59 -16.81 -0.09
C LEU A 78 9.71 -17.36 -1.52
N SER A 79 10.90 -17.61 -2.04
CA SER A 79 11.10 -18.03 -3.44
C SER A 79 10.41 -19.35 -3.80
N ARG A 80 10.14 -20.21 -2.82
CA ARG A 80 9.44 -21.50 -2.99
C ARG A 80 7.96 -21.45 -2.60
N ASN A 81 7.45 -20.28 -2.18
CA ASN A 81 6.04 -20.15 -1.84
C ASN A 81 5.16 -20.27 -3.09
N GLU A 82 4.15 -21.14 -3.05
CA GLU A 82 3.28 -21.44 -4.19
C GLU A 82 2.51 -20.25 -4.74
N PHE A 83 2.20 -19.24 -3.90
CA PHE A 83 1.51 -18.01 -4.33
C PHE A 83 2.47 -17.02 -4.96
N ILE A 84 3.74 -17.02 -4.56
CA ILE A 84 4.79 -16.15 -5.12
C ILE A 84 5.29 -16.64 -6.47
N GLN A 85 5.46 -17.95 -6.65
CA GLN A 85 6.04 -18.53 -7.85
C GLN A 85 5.41 -18.04 -9.17
N PRO A 86 4.07 -17.94 -9.30
CA PRO A 86 3.46 -17.46 -10.54
C PRO A 86 3.81 -16.02 -10.93
N ILE A 87 4.18 -15.18 -9.94
CA ILE A 87 4.50 -13.77 -10.14
C ILE A 87 5.99 -13.44 -9.93
N ALA A 88 6.81 -14.44 -9.59
CA ALA A 88 8.21 -14.25 -9.18
C ALA A 88 9.06 -13.46 -10.20
N ARG A 89 8.78 -13.60 -11.50
CA ARG A 89 9.49 -12.89 -12.57
C ARG A 89 9.25 -11.36 -12.58
N HIS A 90 8.21 -10.88 -11.88
CA HIS A 90 7.83 -9.47 -11.84
C HIS A 90 8.20 -8.79 -10.53
N ILE A 91 8.70 -9.54 -9.55
CA ILE A 91 8.99 -9.04 -8.22
C ILE A 91 10.42 -9.40 -7.81
N GLU A 92 11.03 -8.52 -7.04
CA GLU A 92 12.30 -8.78 -6.36
C GLU A 92 12.00 -9.25 -4.93
N LEU A 93 12.58 -10.40 -4.52
CA LEU A 93 12.48 -10.89 -3.15
C LEU A 93 13.68 -10.44 -2.35
N ARG A 94 13.47 -9.85 -1.18
CA ARG A 94 14.51 -9.42 -0.24
C ARG A 94 14.27 -9.96 1.16
N ILE A 95 15.37 -10.33 1.82
CA ILE A 95 15.32 -10.68 3.24
C ILE A 95 15.27 -9.40 4.08
N TRP A 96 14.30 -9.34 4.97
CA TRP A 96 14.16 -8.27 5.94
C TRP A 96 14.91 -8.61 7.22
N ASP A 97 15.97 -7.85 7.48
CA ASP A 97 16.70 -7.83 8.74
C ASP A 97 16.68 -6.39 9.28
N PRO A 98 15.85 -6.10 10.30
CA PRO A 98 15.67 -4.73 10.77
C PRO A 98 16.97 -4.13 11.36
N VAL A 99 17.83 -4.94 11.97
CA VAL A 99 19.10 -4.45 12.55
C VAL A 99 20.05 -4.04 11.45
N LYS A 100 20.25 -4.90 10.46
CA LYS A 100 21.08 -4.63 9.28
C LYS A 100 20.56 -3.46 8.47
N GLU A 101 19.26 -3.40 8.27
CA GLU A 101 18.66 -2.30 7.51
C GLU A 101 18.73 -0.95 8.25
N ALA A 102 18.83 -0.96 9.58
CA ALA A 102 18.99 0.26 10.37
C ALA A 102 20.41 0.82 10.39
N GLU A 103 21.44 0.05 9.97
CA GLU A 103 22.82 0.52 9.93
C GLU A 103 22.96 1.81 9.11
N GLY A 104 23.65 2.81 9.67
CA GLY A 104 23.82 4.13 9.06
C GLY A 104 22.57 5.02 9.05
N THR A 105 21.53 4.66 9.79
CA THR A 105 20.28 5.44 9.91
C THR A 105 20.10 5.97 11.35
N PRO A 106 19.17 6.92 11.57
CA PRO A 106 18.82 7.35 12.92
C PRO A 106 18.29 6.27 13.86
N LEU A 107 17.96 5.08 13.34
CA LEU A 107 17.45 3.95 14.12
C LEU A 107 18.54 2.93 14.49
N GLU A 108 19.79 3.13 14.07
CA GLU A 108 20.89 2.22 14.39
C GLU A 108 21.01 2.01 15.90
N GLY A 109 21.06 0.74 16.33
CA GLY A 109 21.17 0.36 17.73
C GLY A 109 19.88 0.55 18.55
N LEU A 110 18.77 0.95 17.94
CA LEU A 110 17.50 1.14 18.65
C LEU A 110 16.93 -0.23 19.07
N ARG A 111 16.69 -0.42 20.38
CA ARG A 111 16.12 -1.67 20.92
C ARG A 111 14.75 -2.02 20.33
N LEU A 112 14.03 -1.04 19.83
CA LEU A 112 12.73 -1.20 19.22
C LEU A 112 12.77 -2.12 17.97
N LEU A 113 13.89 -2.16 17.26
CA LEU A 113 14.09 -3.01 16.07
C LEU A 113 14.01 -4.51 16.35
N THR A 114 14.33 -4.90 17.59
CA THR A 114 14.34 -6.29 18.04
C THR A 114 13.26 -6.59 19.08
N LYS A 115 12.37 -5.61 19.35
CA LYS A 115 11.28 -5.80 20.29
C LYS A 115 10.30 -6.85 19.72
N ASP A 116 9.92 -7.81 20.54
CA ASP A 116 8.84 -8.72 20.20
C ASP A 116 7.53 -7.96 20.02
N ASP A 117 6.80 -8.29 18.98
CA ASP A 117 5.60 -7.59 18.53
C ASP A 117 4.53 -8.63 18.18
N GLU A 118 3.78 -9.05 19.17
CA GLU A 118 2.76 -10.10 19.07
C GLU A 118 1.76 -9.83 17.91
N HIS A 119 1.44 -8.57 17.67
CA HIS A 119 0.51 -8.18 16.62
C HIS A 119 1.19 -7.81 15.28
N HIS A 120 2.52 -7.82 15.24
CA HIS A 120 3.34 -7.45 14.07
C HIS A 120 3.11 -6.01 13.53
N TRP A 121 2.39 -5.16 14.27
CA TRP A 121 2.10 -3.78 13.85
C TRP A 121 3.34 -2.90 13.92
N LEU A 122 4.03 -2.95 15.07
CA LEU A 122 5.24 -2.16 15.26
C LEU A 122 6.28 -2.46 14.19
N GLY A 123 6.52 -3.75 13.92
CA GLY A 123 7.49 -4.14 12.91
C GLY A 123 7.10 -3.71 11.50
N GLY A 124 5.81 -3.71 11.15
CA GLY A 124 5.32 -3.19 9.86
C GLY A 124 5.50 -1.68 9.75
N ASP A 125 5.18 -0.95 10.82
CA ASP A 125 5.34 0.51 10.86
C ASP A 125 6.81 0.94 10.84
N LEU A 126 7.71 0.24 11.55
CA LEU A 126 9.15 0.47 11.47
C LEU A 126 9.71 0.16 10.09
N PHE A 127 9.26 -0.96 9.50
CA PHE A 127 9.66 -1.36 8.16
C PHE A 127 9.42 -0.25 7.15
N ARG A 128 8.17 0.25 7.05
CA ARG A 128 7.79 1.26 6.05
C ARG A 128 8.63 2.53 6.15
N LEU A 129 8.91 2.99 7.37
CA LEU A 129 9.72 4.19 7.58
C LEU A 129 11.17 3.98 7.18
N LEU A 130 11.73 2.84 7.55
CA LEU A 130 13.15 2.54 7.31
C LEU A 130 13.44 2.30 5.83
N VAL A 131 12.61 1.52 5.13
CA VAL A 131 12.82 1.25 3.70
C VAL A 131 12.60 2.50 2.86
N LEU A 132 11.60 3.33 3.18
CA LEU A 132 11.37 4.57 2.47
C LEU A 132 12.50 5.59 2.70
N TYR A 133 13.05 5.66 3.90
CA TYR A 133 14.25 6.47 4.16
C TYR A 133 15.44 6.02 3.31
N LYS A 134 15.73 4.70 3.31
CA LYS A 134 16.93 4.14 2.63
C LYS A 134 16.81 4.08 1.12
N TYR A 135 15.66 3.72 0.62
CA TYR A 135 15.48 3.37 -0.79
C TYR A 135 14.54 4.32 -1.53
N GLY A 136 13.70 5.07 -0.81
CA GLY A 136 12.63 5.87 -1.40
C GLY A 136 11.57 5.01 -2.07
N GLY A 137 10.58 5.64 -2.68
CA GLY A 137 9.54 4.95 -3.43
C GLY A 137 8.20 4.96 -2.70
N VAL A 138 7.38 3.96 -3.00
CA VAL A 138 6.05 3.75 -2.43
C VAL A 138 6.10 2.54 -1.50
N TYR A 139 5.52 2.65 -0.33
CA TYR A 139 5.16 1.53 0.53
C TYR A 139 3.66 1.26 0.41
N ALA A 140 3.28 -0.01 0.42
CA ALA A 140 1.89 -0.43 0.58
C ALA A 140 1.77 -1.64 1.51
N ASP A 141 0.76 -1.62 2.38
CA ASP A 141 0.39 -2.77 3.21
C ASP A 141 -0.09 -3.93 2.34
N GLN A 142 0.08 -5.18 2.80
CA GLN A 142 -0.33 -6.38 2.07
C GLN A 142 -1.87 -6.57 1.98
N ASP A 143 -2.64 -5.73 2.64
CA ASP A 143 -4.09 -5.65 2.54
C ASP A 143 -4.57 -4.48 1.65
N VAL A 144 -3.69 -3.99 0.79
CA VAL A 144 -3.99 -2.97 -0.23
C VAL A 144 -4.12 -3.61 -1.61
N VAL A 145 -5.24 -3.38 -2.30
CA VAL A 145 -5.46 -3.80 -3.69
C VAL A 145 -5.41 -2.58 -4.59
N PHE A 146 -4.54 -2.59 -5.59
CA PHE A 146 -4.35 -1.49 -6.53
C PHE A 146 -5.39 -1.54 -7.65
N PHE A 147 -5.93 -0.37 -8.04
CA PHE A 147 -6.93 -0.24 -9.09
C PHE A 147 -6.44 0.49 -10.33
N ARG A 148 -5.47 1.38 -10.18
CA ARG A 148 -4.90 2.17 -11.27
C ARG A 148 -3.44 2.51 -11.03
N ASP A 149 -2.79 3.02 -12.09
CA ASP A 149 -1.41 3.46 -12.05
C ASP A 149 -1.22 4.66 -11.09
N PHE A 150 -0.13 4.63 -10.33
CA PHE A 150 0.24 5.67 -9.37
C PHE A 150 1.10 6.78 -9.96
N ALA A 151 1.54 6.67 -11.23
CA ALA A 151 2.40 7.68 -11.87
C ALA A 151 1.96 9.12 -11.60
N PRO A 152 0.65 9.46 -11.64
CA PRO A 152 0.17 10.82 -11.36
C PRO A 152 0.45 11.32 -9.94
N LEU A 153 0.73 10.43 -8.98
CA LEU A 153 0.96 10.77 -7.58
C LEU A 153 2.45 10.87 -7.23
N LEU A 154 3.34 10.41 -8.12
CA LEU A 154 4.74 10.13 -7.78
C LEU A 154 5.69 11.35 -7.87
N ASP A 155 5.20 12.53 -8.22
CA ASP A 155 5.98 13.77 -8.23
C ASP A 155 6.11 14.42 -6.84
N GLN A 156 5.47 13.83 -5.82
CA GLN A 156 5.40 14.37 -4.46
C GLN A 156 5.46 13.28 -3.39
N GLU A 157 5.87 13.67 -2.18
CA GLU A 157 5.74 12.82 -0.99
C GLU A 157 4.32 12.87 -0.47
N PHE A 158 3.75 11.72 -0.10
CA PHE A 158 2.39 11.67 0.38
C PHE A 158 2.11 10.56 1.39
N MET A 159 1.09 10.78 2.16
CA MET A 159 0.28 9.81 2.92
C MET A 159 -1.19 10.13 2.65
N TYR A 160 -2.12 9.50 3.37
CA TYR A 160 -3.52 9.81 3.20
C TYR A 160 -4.28 9.96 4.53
N GLN A 161 -5.41 10.62 4.48
CA GLN A 161 -6.31 10.78 5.61
C GLN A 161 -6.91 9.43 5.99
N TRP A 162 -6.88 9.08 7.27
CA TRP A 162 -7.37 7.77 7.71
C TRP A 162 -8.89 7.64 7.60
N GLY A 163 -9.63 8.65 8.03
CA GLY A 163 -11.09 8.68 8.02
C GLY A 163 -11.65 10.06 7.70
N THR A 164 -12.94 10.25 7.92
CA THR A 164 -13.61 11.55 7.78
C THR A 164 -14.40 11.88 9.03
N GLU A 165 -14.72 13.17 9.24
CA GLU A 165 -15.52 13.62 10.38
C GLU A 165 -16.91 12.95 10.42
N THR A 166 -17.46 12.62 9.25
CA THR A 166 -18.79 12.02 9.12
C THR A 166 -18.82 10.52 9.31
N VAL A 167 -17.71 9.83 9.04
CA VAL A 167 -17.66 8.35 9.02
C VAL A 167 -16.88 7.78 10.19
N HIS A 168 -15.76 8.39 10.54
CA HIS A 168 -14.90 7.97 11.63
C HIS A 168 -14.28 9.21 12.29
N SER A 169 -15.10 9.94 13.04
CA SER A 169 -14.69 11.23 13.64
C SER A 169 -13.39 11.15 14.46
N ALA A 170 -13.16 10.04 15.16
CA ALA A 170 -11.92 9.82 15.92
C ALA A 170 -10.68 9.69 15.02
N GLN A 171 -10.83 9.29 13.75
CA GLN A 171 -9.75 9.16 12.77
C GLN A 171 -9.72 10.29 11.73
N ALA A 172 -10.71 11.19 11.72
CA ALA A 172 -10.84 12.24 10.71
C ALA A 172 -9.58 13.12 10.57
N THR A 173 -8.89 13.35 11.67
CA THR A 173 -7.64 14.13 11.70
C THR A 173 -6.39 13.27 11.65
N LYS A 174 -6.51 11.93 11.69
CA LYS A 174 -5.37 11.02 11.68
C LYS A 174 -4.88 10.77 10.26
N ILE A 175 -3.58 10.50 10.15
CA ILE A 175 -2.90 10.18 8.91
C ILE A 175 -2.60 8.69 8.90
N ASN A 176 -2.90 8.02 7.79
CA ASN A 176 -2.66 6.59 7.59
C ASN A 176 -1.44 6.38 6.69
N GLY A 177 -0.61 5.41 7.04
CA GLY A 177 0.59 5.03 6.31
C GLY A 177 0.47 3.70 5.56
N ALA A 178 -0.74 3.13 5.41
CA ALA A 178 -0.91 1.87 4.67
C ALA A 178 -0.55 2.01 3.17
N VAL A 179 -0.62 3.22 2.64
CA VAL A 179 -0.02 3.61 1.35
C VAL A 179 0.68 4.95 1.56
N MET A 180 1.97 5.00 1.29
CA MET A 180 2.75 6.22 1.45
C MET A 180 3.92 6.29 0.48
N ARG A 181 4.33 7.51 0.12
CA ARG A 181 5.50 7.77 -0.72
C ARG A 181 6.45 8.73 -0.04
N MET A 182 7.75 8.41 -0.12
CA MET A 182 8.83 9.32 0.27
C MET A 182 9.96 9.27 -0.74
N PHE A 183 10.66 10.37 -0.89
CA PHE A 183 11.94 10.37 -1.59
C PHE A 183 13.05 9.83 -0.67
N LYS A 184 14.01 9.14 -1.26
CA LYS A 184 15.15 8.60 -0.53
C LYS A 184 15.88 9.69 0.26
N GLY A 185 16.01 9.49 1.57
CA GLY A 185 16.72 10.42 2.47
C GLY A 185 16.11 11.82 2.53
N SER A 186 14.84 11.98 2.16
CA SER A 186 14.16 13.26 2.19
C SER A 186 14.07 13.86 3.59
N LYS A 187 13.70 15.13 3.66
CA LYS A 187 13.45 15.80 4.93
C LYS A 187 12.33 15.12 5.72
N LEU A 188 11.23 14.75 5.05
CA LEU A 188 10.11 14.04 5.66
C LEU A 188 10.56 12.69 6.25
N ALA A 189 11.21 11.86 5.42
CA ALA A 189 11.70 10.56 5.86
C ALA A 189 12.69 10.67 7.03
N THR A 190 13.59 11.65 6.98
CA THR A 190 14.56 11.93 8.05
C THR A 190 13.86 12.35 9.35
N GLN A 191 12.88 13.24 9.28
CA GLN A 191 12.14 13.71 10.45
C GLN A 191 11.35 12.57 11.11
N LEU A 192 10.70 11.71 10.33
CA LEU A 192 9.98 10.55 10.86
C LEU A 192 10.89 9.62 11.64
N LEU A 193 12.07 9.29 11.11
CA LEU A 193 13.04 8.46 11.83
C LEU A 193 13.63 9.16 13.06
N TYR A 194 13.88 10.46 12.97
CA TYR A 194 14.47 11.23 14.07
C TYR A 194 13.54 11.36 15.27
N TYR A 195 12.24 11.62 15.02
CA TYR A 195 11.25 11.79 16.11
C TYR A 195 10.75 10.46 16.67
N LEU A 196 10.88 9.34 15.95
CA LEU A 196 10.38 8.03 16.38
C LEU A 196 10.88 7.61 17.76
N PRO A 197 12.19 7.70 18.10
CA PRO A 197 12.67 7.29 19.43
C PRO A 197 12.15 8.15 20.58
N SER A 198 11.73 9.37 20.30
CA SER A 198 11.23 10.34 21.30
C SER A 198 9.71 10.29 21.47
N MET A 199 9.01 9.45 20.70
CA MET A 199 7.56 9.33 20.84
C MET A 199 7.20 8.84 22.25
N PRO A 200 6.16 9.45 22.88
CA PRO A 200 5.69 8.99 24.19
C PRO A 200 5.39 7.49 24.17
N ALA A 201 5.71 6.79 25.25
CA ALA A 201 5.50 5.36 25.38
C ALA A 201 4.09 4.95 24.95
N GLY A 202 3.96 4.06 24.01
CA GLY A 202 2.68 3.64 23.44
C GLY A 202 2.81 2.94 22.10
N PHE A 203 3.97 2.32 21.80
CA PHE A 203 4.15 1.47 20.61
C PHE A 203 3.25 0.22 20.62
N ASP A 204 2.50 0.02 21.70
CA ASP A 204 1.55 -1.08 21.83
C ASP A 204 0.14 -0.71 21.32
N SER A 205 -0.05 0.53 20.86
CA SER A 205 -1.30 0.98 20.25
C SER A 205 -1.19 1.05 18.73
N THR A 206 -2.28 0.73 18.03
CA THR A 206 -2.39 0.88 16.56
C THR A 206 -2.22 2.33 16.07
N ASP A 207 -2.25 3.29 16.99
CA ASP A 207 -2.29 4.72 16.69
C ASP A 207 -0.93 5.42 16.80
N TRP A 208 0.14 4.71 17.19
CA TRP A 208 1.42 5.37 17.43
C TRP A 208 2.01 5.99 16.15
N SER A 209 1.92 5.28 15.04
CA SER A 209 2.43 5.78 13.74
C SER A 209 1.62 7.00 13.27
N ALA A 210 0.29 6.96 13.40
CA ALA A 210 -0.56 8.12 13.09
C ALA A 210 -0.20 9.34 13.95
N THR A 211 0.12 9.12 15.23
CA THR A 211 0.58 10.18 16.13
C THR A 211 1.92 10.75 15.69
N LEU A 212 2.87 9.91 15.26
CA LEU A 212 4.14 10.34 14.70
C LEU A 212 3.94 11.18 13.42
N TYR A 213 3.09 10.72 12.50
CA TYR A 213 2.81 11.45 11.25
C TYR A 213 2.20 12.83 11.52
N GLN A 214 1.24 12.91 12.46
CA GLN A 214 0.66 14.18 12.88
C GLN A 214 1.68 15.09 13.56
N HIS A 215 2.58 14.53 14.37
CA HIS A 215 3.65 15.31 15.01
C HIS A 215 4.53 15.96 13.95
N VAL A 216 5.04 15.18 12.98
CA VAL A 216 5.87 15.72 11.90
C VAL A 216 5.11 16.74 11.06
N ARG A 217 3.81 16.51 10.76
CA ARG A 217 2.98 17.44 9.99
C ARG A 217 2.84 18.82 10.60
N ARG A 218 2.89 18.94 11.93
CA ARG A 218 2.85 20.25 12.61
C ARG A 218 4.05 21.12 12.27
N TYR A 219 5.21 20.52 12.00
CA TYR A 219 6.47 21.22 11.74
C TYR A 219 6.87 21.27 10.27
N ASP A 220 6.35 20.33 9.46
CA ASP A 220 6.62 20.26 8.03
C ASP A 220 5.34 19.97 7.25
N LYS A 221 4.90 20.95 6.46
CA LYS A 221 3.69 20.87 5.62
C LYS A 221 4.01 20.64 4.14
N ASN A 222 5.27 20.38 3.78
CA ASN A 222 5.71 20.28 2.37
C ASN A 222 5.46 18.92 1.73
N TRP A 223 4.58 18.11 2.29
CA TRP A 223 4.15 16.83 1.72
C TRP A 223 2.62 16.75 1.71
N THR A 224 2.08 15.90 0.88
CA THR A 224 0.64 15.85 0.61
C THR A 224 -0.05 14.82 1.51
N ILE A 225 -1.23 15.19 2.02
CA ILE A 225 -2.17 14.25 2.62
C ILE A 225 -3.31 14.12 1.62
N PHE A 226 -3.45 12.95 0.98
CA PHE A 226 -4.57 12.70 0.07
C PHE A 226 -5.86 12.37 0.81
N PRO A 227 -7.03 12.59 0.18
CA PRO A 227 -8.31 12.18 0.73
C PRO A 227 -8.37 10.68 0.99
N CYS A 228 -9.07 10.29 2.04
CA CYS A 228 -9.28 8.89 2.43
C CYS A 228 -9.78 8.04 1.25
N ALA A 229 -10.75 8.52 0.47
CA ALA A 229 -11.36 7.77 -0.63
C ALA A 229 -10.39 7.42 -1.77
N PHE A 230 -9.21 8.04 -1.87
CA PHE A 230 -8.23 7.68 -2.89
C PHE A 230 -7.66 6.28 -2.67
N PHE A 231 -7.49 5.87 -1.41
CA PHE A 231 -6.81 4.62 -1.04
C PHE A 231 -7.65 3.71 -0.15
N ASN A 232 -8.65 4.28 0.51
CA ASN A 232 -9.50 3.60 1.47
C ASN A 232 -10.97 3.97 1.25
N THR A 233 -11.44 3.69 0.06
CA THR A 233 -12.70 4.17 -0.49
C THR A 233 -13.90 3.86 0.38
N GLU A 234 -14.02 2.63 0.89
CA GLU A 234 -15.15 2.21 1.71
C GLU A 234 -15.22 2.97 3.03
N TRP A 235 -14.06 3.22 3.62
CA TRP A 235 -13.97 3.89 4.91
C TRP A 235 -14.49 5.33 4.87
N GLN A 236 -14.41 5.98 3.72
CA GLN A 236 -14.95 7.33 3.54
C GLN A 236 -16.43 7.33 3.12
N LEU A 237 -16.92 6.29 2.47
CA LEU A 237 -18.28 6.26 1.90
C LEU A 237 -19.34 5.70 2.85
N PHE A 238 -18.95 4.92 3.87
CA PHE A 238 -19.90 4.28 4.78
C PHE A 238 -19.85 4.88 6.19
N ILE A 239 -21.02 5.35 6.64
CA ILE A 239 -21.23 5.92 7.98
C ILE A 239 -21.18 4.83 9.06
N ASN A 240 -21.53 3.59 8.73
CA ASN A 240 -21.55 2.44 9.65
C ASN A 240 -20.85 1.25 9.00
N MET A 241 -19.55 1.15 9.22
CA MET A 241 -18.73 0.01 8.81
C MET A 241 -18.95 -1.23 9.70
N GLY A 242 -20.19 -1.53 10.06
CA GLY A 242 -20.54 -2.75 10.75
C GLY A 242 -20.21 -4.01 9.96
N GLU A 243 -20.73 -5.15 10.38
CA GLU A 243 -20.54 -6.43 9.69
C GLU A 243 -20.88 -6.39 8.19
N SER A 244 -21.74 -5.44 7.77
CA SER A 244 -22.17 -5.26 6.39
C SER A 244 -21.06 -4.86 5.41
N ALA A 245 -19.96 -4.26 5.86
CA ALA A 245 -18.84 -3.88 4.99
C ALA A 245 -17.67 -4.90 5.01
N HIS A 246 -17.90 -6.09 5.52
CA HIS A 246 -16.85 -7.09 5.66
C HIS A 246 -16.42 -7.63 4.28
N PRO A 247 -15.16 -7.42 3.85
CA PRO A 247 -14.71 -7.68 2.47
C PRO A 247 -14.81 -9.14 2.04
N PHE A 248 -14.85 -10.07 3.01
CA PHE A 248 -14.81 -11.51 2.79
C PHE A 248 -16.18 -12.19 2.92
N ARG A 249 -17.25 -11.46 3.31
CA ARG A 249 -18.60 -12.01 3.44
C ARG A 249 -19.43 -11.85 2.17
N LYS A 250 -20.31 -12.82 1.93
CA LYS A 250 -21.30 -12.80 0.85
C LYS A 250 -22.45 -11.82 1.15
N GLY A 251 -23.09 -11.33 0.08
CA GLY A 251 -24.34 -10.60 0.17
C GLY A 251 -24.21 -9.13 0.50
N ILE A 252 -22.99 -8.65 0.64
CA ILE A 252 -22.73 -7.22 0.74
C ILE A 252 -22.45 -6.73 -0.68
N GLU A 253 -23.51 -6.46 -1.41
CA GLU A 253 -23.43 -5.67 -2.62
C GLU A 253 -23.05 -4.24 -2.20
N SER A 254 -21.74 -4.02 -2.02
CA SER A 254 -21.29 -2.66 -2.06
C SER A 254 -21.51 -2.21 -3.50
N THR A 255 -22.44 -1.28 -3.68
CA THR A 255 -22.65 -0.51 -4.92
C THR A 255 -21.43 0.37 -5.25
N LEU A 256 -20.32 0.17 -4.56
CA LEU A 256 -19.11 0.91 -4.74
C LEU A 256 -18.42 0.44 -6.01
N ASP A 257 -18.65 1.21 -7.04
CA ASP A 257 -17.64 1.41 -8.04
C ASP A 257 -16.45 2.08 -7.36
N PHE A 258 -15.31 1.42 -7.36
CA PHE A 258 -14.05 2.06 -6.99
C PHE A 258 -13.56 3.00 -8.10
N ASP A 259 -14.46 3.46 -8.96
CA ASP A 259 -14.15 4.32 -10.10
C ASP A 259 -13.52 5.62 -9.61
N GLY A 260 -12.28 5.84 -10.02
CA GLY A 260 -11.44 6.94 -9.56
C GLY A 260 -10.49 6.61 -8.41
N ALA A 261 -10.75 5.62 -7.57
CA ALA A 261 -9.83 5.23 -6.50
C ALA A 261 -8.50 4.69 -7.05
N PHE A 262 -7.41 4.97 -6.36
CA PHE A 262 -6.09 4.42 -6.69
C PHE A 262 -5.90 3.03 -6.09
N SER A 263 -6.45 2.78 -4.91
CA SER A 263 -6.42 1.48 -4.24
C SER A 263 -7.58 1.29 -3.27
N TRP A 264 -7.67 0.09 -2.73
CA TRP A 264 -8.59 -0.28 -1.67
C TRP A 264 -7.84 -0.99 -0.54
N HIS A 265 -7.96 -0.49 0.68
CA HIS A 265 -7.38 -1.04 1.90
C HIS A 265 -8.49 -1.72 2.72
N TRP A 266 -8.33 -3.04 3.05
CA TRP A 266 -9.37 -3.84 3.71
C TRP A 266 -9.08 -4.17 5.19
N HIS A 267 -8.09 -3.51 5.79
CA HIS A 267 -7.89 -3.42 7.25
C HIS A 267 -7.71 -4.74 8.01
N ASN A 268 -6.63 -5.47 7.73
CA ASN A 268 -6.14 -6.57 8.58
C ASN A 268 -7.14 -7.69 8.91
N LYS A 269 -8.09 -8.00 8.02
CA LYS A 269 -9.05 -9.10 8.26
C LYS A 269 -8.49 -10.46 7.80
N TRP A 270 -7.27 -10.77 8.28
CA TRP A 270 -6.50 -11.94 7.85
C TRP A 270 -7.19 -13.28 8.19
N ASP A 271 -7.75 -13.39 9.39
CA ASP A 271 -8.35 -14.63 9.92
C ASP A 271 -9.75 -14.92 9.37
N SER A 272 -10.34 -13.97 8.64
CA SER A 272 -11.70 -14.13 8.13
C SER A 272 -11.71 -15.05 6.91
N PRO A 273 -12.57 -16.08 6.84
CA PRO A 273 -12.69 -16.93 5.66
C PRO A 273 -13.21 -16.13 4.47
N ILE A 274 -12.73 -16.45 3.26
CA ILE A 274 -13.23 -15.86 2.02
C ILE A 274 -14.49 -16.61 1.60
N GLU A 275 -15.64 -15.97 1.72
CA GLU A 275 -16.91 -16.55 1.26
C GLU A 275 -17.05 -16.41 -0.26
N GLU A 276 -17.71 -17.39 -0.87
CA GLU A 276 -18.04 -17.38 -2.29
C GLU A 276 -18.94 -16.18 -2.64
N GLY A 277 -18.58 -15.44 -3.70
CA GLY A 277 -19.29 -14.22 -4.10
C GLY A 277 -19.00 -13.00 -3.23
N SER A 278 -18.05 -13.09 -2.27
CA SER A 278 -17.59 -11.94 -1.49
C SER A 278 -16.94 -10.88 -2.39
N LYS A 279 -16.86 -9.65 -1.88
CA LYS A 279 -16.17 -8.56 -2.59
C LYS A 279 -14.72 -8.88 -2.91
N PHE A 280 -14.00 -9.44 -1.92
CA PHE A 280 -12.61 -9.87 -2.11
C PHE A 280 -12.49 -10.85 -3.27
N GLN A 281 -13.35 -11.90 -3.33
CA GLN A 281 -13.31 -12.89 -4.39
C GLN A 281 -13.58 -12.28 -5.77
N ARG A 282 -14.54 -11.34 -5.87
CA ARG A 282 -14.82 -10.65 -7.14
C ARG A 282 -13.65 -9.78 -7.61
N LEU A 283 -12.99 -9.08 -6.69
CA LEU A 283 -11.78 -8.28 -7.00
C LEU A 283 -10.61 -9.18 -7.39
N GLU A 284 -10.41 -10.27 -6.67
CA GLU A 284 -9.38 -11.26 -6.98
C GLU A 284 -9.60 -11.84 -8.38
N ALA A 285 -10.84 -12.17 -8.75
CA ALA A 285 -11.17 -12.67 -10.09
C ALA A 285 -10.80 -11.65 -11.18
N LYS A 286 -11.14 -10.37 -10.99
CA LYS A 286 -10.77 -9.28 -11.91
C LYS A 286 -9.25 -9.13 -12.05
N VAL A 287 -8.52 -9.15 -10.92
CA VAL A 287 -7.05 -9.05 -10.93
C VAL A 287 -6.42 -10.25 -11.61
N ASN A 288 -6.91 -11.47 -11.34
CA ASN A 288 -6.40 -12.68 -11.98
C ASN A 288 -6.70 -12.72 -13.48
N GLU A 289 -7.89 -12.27 -13.90
CA GLU A 289 -8.25 -12.14 -15.32
C GLU A 289 -7.30 -11.17 -16.04
N LYS A 290 -7.10 -9.97 -15.48
CA LYS A 290 -6.18 -8.97 -16.02
C LYS A 290 -4.76 -9.50 -16.08
N TYR A 291 -4.29 -10.14 -15.01
CA TYR A 291 -2.98 -10.78 -14.98
C TYR A 291 -2.85 -11.85 -16.08
N GLY A 292 -3.84 -12.70 -16.27
CA GLY A 292 -3.86 -13.72 -17.32
C GLY A 292 -3.81 -13.11 -18.73
N GLN A 293 -4.57 -12.04 -18.99
CA GLN A 293 -4.58 -11.35 -20.28
C GLN A 293 -3.23 -10.71 -20.60
N GLU A 294 -2.60 -10.04 -19.65
CA GLU A 294 -1.32 -9.35 -19.86
C GLU A 294 -0.13 -10.32 -19.95
N PHE A 295 -0.11 -11.39 -19.18
CA PHE A 295 1.08 -12.23 -19.03
C PHE A 295 0.99 -13.61 -19.73
N ASN A 296 -0.19 -14.16 -20.01
CA ASN A 296 -0.31 -15.34 -20.88
C ASN A 296 0.04 -15.01 -22.34
N TYR A 297 -0.18 -13.77 -22.78
CA TYR A 297 0.23 -13.31 -24.12
C TYR A 297 1.76 -13.31 -24.28
N ILE A 298 2.51 -13.01 -23.23
CA ILE A 298 3.99 -13.05 -23.27
C ILE A 298 4.50 -14.50 -23.34
N VAL A 299 3.89 -15.43 -22.61
CA VAL A 299 4.25 -16.86 -22.67
C VAL A 299 4.01 -17.45 -24.05
N ASP A 300 2.96 -17.04 -24.74
CA ASP A 300 2.68 -17.48 -26.11
C ASP A 300 3.63 -16.85 -27.15
N LYS A 301 4.15 -15.63 -26.91
CA LYS A 301 5.17 -15.02 -27.77
C LYS A 301 6.53 -15.72 -27.63
N ASP A 302 6.93 -16.05 -26.41
CA ASP A 302 8.18 -16.75 -26.12
C ASP A 302 8.11 -18.19 -26.62
N ARG A 303 6.97 -18.88 -26.50
CA ARG A 303 6.77 -20.23 -27.10
C ARG A 303 6.81 -20.21 -28.61
N ARG A 304 6.31 -19.20 -29.28
CA ARG A 304 6.40 -19.04 -30.75
C ARG A 304 7.82 -18.78 -31.23
N HIS A 305 8.67 -18.12 -30.43
CA HIS A 305 10.08 -17.91 -30.75
C HIS A 305 10.95 -19.15 -30.45
N LEU A 306 10.55 -20.03 -29.54
CA LEU A 306 11.25 -21.27 -29.20
C LEU A 306 10.78 -22.47 -30.04
N GLY A 307 9.67 -22.34 -30.77
CA GLY A 307 9.08 -23.40 -31.61
C GLY A 307 9.51 -23.41 -33.08
N GLY A 308 10.45 -22.58 -33.47
CA GLY A 308 11.00 -22.52 -34.84
C GLY A 308 12.33 -23.30 -34.96
N ASN A 309 12.26 -24.49 -35.54
CA ASN A 309 13.37 -25.35 -36.01
C ASN A 309 13.87 -26.44 -35.06
N TYR A 310 13.14 -27.54 -35.01
CA TYR A 310 13.70 -28.90 -35.03
C TYR A 310 12.82 -29.77 -35.93
N GLY A 311 13.10 -29.73 -37.20
CA GLY A 311 12.61 -30.67 -38.22
C GLY A 311 13.67 -30.76 -39.29
N GLY A 312 14.45 -31.85 -39.21
CA GLY A 312 15.45 -32.22 -40.15
C GLY A 312 16.18 -33.46 -39.73
#